data_ec820c115c91a686ac5a125cc0da8380
#
_entry.id   ec820c115c91a686ac5a125cc0da8380
#
_cell.length_a   1.000
_cell.length_b   1.000
_cell.length_c   1.000
_cell.angle_alpha   90.00
_cell.angle_beta   90.00
_cell.angle_gamma   90.00
#
_symmetry.space_group_name_H-M   'P 1'
#
loop_
_entity.id
_entity.type
_entity.pdbx_description
1 polymer ?
#
loop_
_entity_poly.entity_id
_entity_poly.type
_entity_poly.pdbx_seq_one_letter_code
_entity_poly.pdbx_strand_id
1 'polypeptide(L)'
;MRIPRSVRISALILLPVAVFWTWYMVAADYGYGAVSGTYVLRHDGEQSTLILKKDRSFQQVLSRQGKTDSVQGRWRRVGEGGVVFSKEFLKLTGQEVRTDGEADGEVKKQCLGLFPSINFDPNPGGPTFHKRLIPW
;
A
#
# COMPACT_ATOMS: atom_id res chain seq x y z
N MET A 1 -11.63 -40.46 28.12
CA MET A 1 -10.32 -39.87 28.48
C MET A 1 -10.56 -38.46 29.02
N ARG A 2 -10.35 -38.20 30.34
CA ARG A 2 -10.61 -36.86 30.94
C ARG A 2 -9.34 -36.03 30.84
N ILE A 3 -9.40 -34.96 30.04
CA ILE A 3 -8.30 -34.00 29.90
C ILE A 3 -8.16 -33.25 31.25
N PRO A 4 -6.98 -33.23 31.89
CA PRO A 4 -6.76 -32.55 33.16
C PRO A 4 -7.04 -31.04 33.03
N ARG A 5 -7.60 -30.45 34.10
CA ARG A 5 -8.01 -29.01 34.13
C ARG A 5 -6.87 -28.05 33.80
N SER A 6 -5.65 -28.37 34.21
CA SER A 6 -4.44 -27.57 33.94
C SER A 6 -4.17 -27.42 32.42
N VAL A 7 -4.37 -28.48 31.64
CA VAL A 7 -4.17 -28.46 30.15
C VAL A 7 -5.22 -27.58 29.47
N ARG A 8 -6.45 -27.55 29.98
CA ARG A 8 -7.52 -26.70 29.42
C ARG A 8 -7.26 -25.21 29.63
N ILE A 9 -6.74 -24.82 30.81
CA ILE A 9 -6.42 -23.40 31.10
C ILE A 9 -5.24 -22.94 30.27
N SER A 10 -4.20 -23.77 30.13
CA SER A 10 -3.04 -23.43 29.28
C SER A 10 -3.43 -23.28 27.80
N ALA A 11 -4.29 -24.14 27.26
CA ALA A 11 -4.76 -24.03 25.88
C ALA A 11 -5.61 -22.78 25.64
N LEU A 12 -6.41 -22.35 26.62
CA LEU A 12 -7.25 -21.16 26.55
C LEU A 12 -6.43 -19.85 26.49
N ILE A 13 -5.22 -19.83 27.05
CA ILE A 13 -4.33 -18.67 27.07
C ILE A 13 -3.40 -18.70 25.84
N LEU A 14 -2.89 -19.87 25.47
CA LEU A 14 -1.94 -20.01 24.37
C LEU A 14 -2.55 -19.73 23.00
N LEU A 15 -3.82 -20.08 22.80
CA LEU A 15 -4.51 -19.91 21.53
C LEU A 15 -4.65 -18.42 21.13
N PRO A 16 -5.15 -17.51 21.98
CA PRO A 16 -5.22 -16.09 21.64
C PRO A 16 -3.84 -15.45 21.50
N VAL A 17 -2.83 -15.89 22.26
CA VAL A 17 -1.46 -15.40 22.11
C VAL A 17 -0.87 -15.83 20.77
N ALA A 18 -1.06 -17.08 20.36
CA ALA A 18 -0.61 -17.58 19.06
C ALA A 18 -1.30 -16.84 17.90
N VAL A 19 -2.62 -16.63 17.98
CA VAL A 19 -3.38 -15.87 16.99
C VAL A 19 -2.91 -14.43 16.91
N PHE A 20 -2.71 -13.77 18.06
CA PHE A 20 -2.19 -12.41 18.11
C PHE A 20 -0.77 -12.31 17.54
N TRP A 21 0.10 -13.26 17.86
CA TRP A 21 1.47 -13.31 17.35
C TRP A 21 1.51 -13.53 15.84
N THR A 22 0.71 -14.49 15.33
CA THR A 22 0.59 -14.74 13.90
C THR A 22 0.06 -13.50 13.16
N TRP A 23 -0.96 -12.87 13.72
CA TRP A 23 -1.52 -11.64 13.18
C TRP A 23 -0.50 -10.48 13.18
N TYR A 24 0.25 -10.33 14.29
CA TYR A 24 1.31 -9.34 14.42
C TYR A 24 2.41 -9.55 13.38
N MET A 25 2.87 -10.79 13.19
CA MET A 25 3.89 -11.14 12.20
C MET A 25 3.41 -10.87 10.76
N VAL A 26 2.17 -11.22 10.44
CA VAL A 26 1.56 -10.91 9.12
C VAL A 26 1.39 -9.41 8.93
N ALA A 27 0.98 -8.68 9.96
CA ALA A 27 0.83 -7.22 9.89
C ALA A 27 2.18 -6.48 9.86
N ALA A 28 3.23 -7.06 10.48
CA ALA A 28 4.58 -6.49 10.50
C ALA A 28 5.37 -6.79 9.23
N ASP A 29 5.06 -7.88 8.52
CA ASP A 29 5.76 -8.26 7.28
C ASP A 29 5.30 -7.41 6.09
N TYR A 30 5.88 -6.21 6.00
CA TYR A 30 5.72 -5.31 4.87
C TYR A 30 6.68 -5.66 3.73
N GLY A 31 6.69 -6.94 3.35
CA GLY A 31 7.36 -7.37 2.14
C GLY A 31 6.79 -6.70 0.88
N TYR A 32 7.48 -6.84 -0.25
CA TYR A 32 6.98 -6.34 -1.55
C TYR A 32 5.56 -6.84 -1.86
N GLY A 33 5.18 -8.02 -1.36
CA GLY A 33 3.86 -8.61 -1.55
C GLY A 33 2.73 -7.83 -0.87
N ALA A 34 2.98 -7.24 0.31
CA ALA A 34 1.99 -6.46 1.03
C ALA A 34 1.74 -5.09 0.39
N VAL A 35 2.78 -4.49 -0.20
CA VAL A 35 2.69 -3.21 -0.90
C VAL A 35 2.18 -3.39 -2.33
N SER A 36 2.40 -4.54 -2.97
CA SER A 36 1.87 -4.80 -4.30
C SER A 36 0.34 -4.76 -4.32
N GLY A 37 -0.22 -4.30 -5.42
CA GLY A 37 -1.67 -4.18 -5.60
C GLY A 37 -2.06 -2.98 -6.45
N THR A 38 -3.37 -2.75 -6.53
CA THR A 38 -3.94 -1.61 -7.27
C THR A 38 -4.34 -0.52 -6.30
N TYR A 39 -3.87 0.68 -6.57
CA TYR A 39 -4.14 1.89 -5.80
C TYR A 39 -4.87 2.88 -6.69
N VAL A 40 -5.83 3.59 -6.12
CA VAL A 40 -6.63 4.57 -6.86
C VAL A 40 -6.62 5.91 -6.11
N LEU A 41 -6.43 6.96 -6.86
CA LEU A 41 -6.57 8.35 -6.43
C LEU A 41 -7.58 9.02 -7.35
N ARG A 42 -8.54 9.74 -6.75
CA ARG A 42 -9.53 10.54 -7.47
C ARG A 42 -9.49 11.97 -6.94
N HIS A 43 -9.44 12.92 -7.85
CA HIS A 43 -9.43 14.35 -7.53
C HIS A 43 -10.02 15.14 -8.70
N ASP A 44 -10.99 16.00 -8.44
CA ASP A 44 -11.61 16.94 -9.41
C ASP A 44 -12.00 16.30 -10.76
N GLY A 45 -12.63 15.12 -10.73
CA GLY A 45 -13.05 14.41 -11.94
C GLY A 45 -11.94 13.68 -12.68
N GLU A 46 -10.71 13.76 -12.22
CA GLU A 46 -9.58 12.96 -12.69
C GLU A 46 -9.42 11.69 -11.86
N GLN A 47 -8.96 10.63 -12.47
CA GLN A 47 -8.65 9.38 -11.79
C GLN A 47 -7.26 8.88 -12.18
N SER A 48 -6.43 8.66 -11.17
CA SER A 48 -5.15 7.99 -11.34
C SER A 48 -5.21 6.60 -10.72
N THR A 49 -4.85 5.58 -11.50
CA THR A 49 -4.76 4.19 -11.07
C THR A 49 -3.30 3.75 -11.12
N LEU A 50 -2.74 3.36 -9.98
CA LEU A 50 -1.38 2.87 -9.83
C LEU A 50 -1.41 1.38 -9.53
N ILE A 51 -0.76 0.57 -10.36
CA ILE A 51 -0.67 -0.87 -10.23
C ILE A 51 0.77 -1.23 -9.89
N LEU A 52 1.00 -1.75 -8.68
CA LEU A 52 2.30 -2.25 -8.23
C LEU A 52 2.30 -3.77 -8.30
N LYS A 53 3.14 -4.34 -9.17
CA LYS A 53 3.26 -5.78 -9.32
C LYS A 53 4.34 -6.37 -8.42
N LYS A 54 4.23 -7.66 -8.10
CA LYS A 54 5.18 -8.39 -7.25
C LYS A 54 6.56 -8.51 -7.89
N ASP A 55 6.66 -8.47 -9.22
CA ASP A 55 7.89 -8.47 -10.01
C ASP A 55 8.64 -7.13 -9.99
N ARG A 56 8.18 -6.18 -9.15
CA ARG A 56 8.71 -4.81 -9.01
C ARG A 56 8.48 -3.92 -10.24
N SER A 57 7.61 -4.30 -11.16
CA SER A 57 7.13 -3.40 -12.19
C SER A 57 5.94 -2.59 -11.67
N PHE A 58 5.77 -1.38 -12.20
CA PHE A 58 4.57 -0.58 -11.96
C PHE A 58 3.98 -0.06 -13.26
N GLN A 59 2.71 0.24 -13.21
CA GLN A 59 1.98 0.95 -14.23
C GLN A 59 1.09 1.99 -13.57
N GLN A 60 1.14 3.21 -14.03
CA GLN A 60 0.18 4.26 -13.67
C GLN A 60 -0.64 4.62 -14.90
N VAL A 61 -1.93 4.74 -14.70
CA VAL A 61 -2.89 5.17 -15.73
C VAL A 61 -3.63 6.38 -15.19
N LEU A 62 -3.55 7.51 -15.88
CA LEU A 62 -4.25 8.74 -15.55
C LEU A 62 -5.35 8.99 -16.59
N SER A 63 -6.59 9.07 -16.10
CA SER A 63 -7.75 9.42 -16.93
C SER A 63 -8.23 10.81 -16.55
N ARG A 64 -8.28 11.71 -17.53
CA ARG A 64 -8.78 13.07 -17.41
C ARG A 64 -9.56 13.47 -18.66
N GLN A 65 -10.76 14.00 -18.49
CA GLN A 65 -11.58 14.55 -19.58
C GLN A 65 -11.66 13.64 -20.83
N GLY A 66 -11.78 12.32 -20.63
CA GLY A 66 -11.87 11.32 -21.71
C GLY A 66 -10.54 10.97 -22.37
N LYS A 67 -9.43 11.58 -21.97
CA LYS A 67 -8.07 11.19 -22.38
C LYS A 67 -7.44 10.28 -21.33
N THR A 68 -6.61 9.35 -21.79
CA THR A 68 -5.91 8.41 -20.92
C THR A 68 -4.42 8.42 -21.24
N ASP A 69 -3.62 8.79 -20.26
CA ASP A 69 -2.17 8.74 -20.30
C ASP A 69 -1.66 7.58 -19.45
N SER A 70 -0.55 6.96 -19.80
CA SER A 70 0.03 5.89 -19.01
C SER A 70 1.55 5.98 -18.94
N VAL A 71 2.09 5.60 -17.78
CA VAL A 71 3.53 5.45 -17.54
C VAL A 71 3.80 4.08 -16.93
N GLN A 72 4.93 3.49 -17.29
CA GLN A 72 5.38 2.20 -16.77
C GLN A 72 6.83 2.28 -16.36
N GLY A 73 7.21 1.54 -15.34
CA GLY A 73 8.58 1.49 -14.85
C GLY A 73 8.76 0.41 -13.79
N ARG A 74 9.76 0.62 -12.94
CA ARG A 74 10.07 -0.26 -11.81
C ARG A 74 9.89 0.51 -10.51
N TRP A 75 9.55 -0.22 -9.44
CA TRP A 75 9.45 0.33 -8.11
C TRP A 75 10.30 -0.47 -7.13
N ARG A 76 10.75 0.17 -6.06
CA ARG A 76 11.51 -0.45 -4.97
C ARG A 76 11.10 0.14 -3.62
N ARG A 77 11.27 -0.63 -2.57
CA ARG A 77 11.12 -0.12 -1.21
C ARG A 77 12.42 0.52 -0.74
N VAL A 78 12.27 1.58 0.06
CA VAL A 78 13.39 2.28 0.70
C VAL A 78 13.04 2.49 2.17
N GLY A 79 13.90 2.04 3.06
CA GLY A 79 13.66 2.14 4.50
C GLY A 79 12.39 1.43 4.97
N GLU A 80 11.83 1.89 6.07
CA GLU A 80 10.68 1.25 6.74
C GLU A 80 9.32 1.55 6.10
N GLY A 81 9.20 2.51 5.21
CA GLY A 81 7.91 2.91 4.63
C GLY A 81 8.00 3.58 3.27
N GLY A 82 9.19 3.83 2.75
CA GLY A 82 9.36 4.50 1.47
C GLY A 82 9.16 3.57 0.27
N VAL A 83 8.61 4.12 -0.80
CA VAL A 83 8.52 3.48 -2.12
C VAL A 83 9.03 4.46 -3.16
N VAL A 84 10.01 4.04 -3.95
CA VAL A 84 10.64 4.84 -4.99
C VAL A 84 10.35 4.23 -6.36
N PHE A 85 10.09 5.09 -7.32
CA PHE A 85 9.71 4.75 -8.69
C PHE A 85 10.76 5.25 -9.68
N SER A 86 11.14 4.41 -10.63
CA SER A 86 12.18 4.69 -11.62
C SER A 86 11.80 5.71 -12.70
N LYS A 87 10.58 6.23 -12.68
CA LYS A 87 10.07 7.23 -13.62
C LYS A 87 9.14 8.21 -12.91
N GLU A 88 9.04 9.41 -13.47
CA GLU A 88 8.12 10.42 -13.02
C GLU A 88 6.67 9.93 -13.10
N PHE A 89 5.87 10.34 -12.12
CA PHE A 89 4.44 10.11 -12.09
C PHE A 89 3.68 11.08 -12.98
N LEU A 90 2.58 10.61 -13.55
CA LEU A 90 1.57 11.46 -14.17
C LEU A 90 0.84 12.23 -13.06
N LYS A 91 0.94 13.55 -13.11
CA LYS A 91 0.39 14.45 -12.09
C LYS A 91 -1.08 14.75 -12.39
N LEU A 92 -1.91 14.74 -11.34
CA LEU A 92 -3.25 15.29 -11.38
C LEU A 92 -3.18 16.82 -11.44
N THR A 93 -4.21 17.46 -11.96
CA THR A 93 -4.26 18.93 -12.05
C THR A 93 -4.18 19.53 -10.63
N GLY A 94 -3.27 20.49 -10.44
CA GLY A 94 -3.05 21.13 -9.14
C GLY A 94 -2.17 20.36 -8.15
N GLN A 95 -1.65 19.19 -8.52
CA GLN A 95 -0.72 18.44 -7.69
C GLN A 95 0.73 18.89 -7.90
N GLU A 96 1.38 19.28 -6.80
CA GLU A 96 2.84 19.35 -6.73
C GLU A 96 3.37 17.99 -6.26
N VAL A 97 3.87 17.18 -7.19
CA VAL A 97 4.65 15.99 -6.86
C VAL A 97 6.12 16.38 -6.96
N ARG A 98 6.84 16.23 -5.87
CA ARG A 98 8.29 16.44 -5.87
C ARG A 98 8.94 15.35 -6.73
N THR A 99 9.49 15.73 -7.86
CA THR A 99 10.13 14.81 -8.81
C THR A 99 11.51 15.34 -9.14
N ASP A 100 12.51 14.80 -8.48
CA ASP A 100 13.92 14.96 -8.86
C ASP A 100 14.35 13.78 -9.77
N GLY A 101 13.48 13.40 -10.74
CA GLY A 101 13.70 12.29 -11.68
C GLY A 101 13.24 10.92 -11.16
N GLU A 102 13.07 10.74 -9.88
CA GLU A 102 12.44 9.57 -9.24
C GLU A 102 11.26 10.06 -8.38
N ALA A 103 10.11 9.40 -8.46
CA ALA A 103 8.99 9.72 -7.59
C ALA A 103 9.12 8.94 -6.27
N ASP A 104 9.08 9.66 -5.16
CA ASP A 104 9.13 9.09 -3.83
C ASP A 104 7.74 9.09 -3.20
N GLY A 105 7.31 7.96 -2.67
CA GLY A 105 6.07 7.80 -1.95
C GLY A 105 6.27 7.20 -0.56
N GLU A 106 5.46 7.64 0.40
CA GLU A 106 5.40 7.07 1.74
C GLU A 106 4.20 6.13 1.85
N VAL A 107 4.43 4.89 2.24
CA VAL A 107 3.38 3.92 2.53
C VAL A 107 2.86 4.16 3.94
N LYS A 108 1.66 4.71 4.06
CA LYS A 108 0.96 4.89 5.34
C LYS A 108 0.09 3.68 5.65
N LYS A 109 0.18 3.21 6.88
CA LYS A 109 -0.61 2.10 7.41
C LYS A 109 -1.90 2.64 8.00
N GLN A 110 -3.03 2.33 7.41
CA GLN A 110 -4.33 2.62 8.00
C GLN A 110 -4.97 1.34 8.54
N CYS A 111 -5.77 1.46 9.60
CA CYS A 111 -6.49 0.34 10.20
C CYS A 111 -5.59 -0.89 10.47
N LEU A 112 -4.58 -0.73 11.33
CA LEU A 112 -3.71 -1.82 11.76
C LEU A 112 -2.93 -2.51 10.63
N GLY A 113 -2.67 -1.78 9.53
CA GLY A 113 -1.91 -2.29 8.39
C GLY A 113 -2.71 -3.04 7.33
N LEU A 114 -4.03 -3.17 7.50
CA LEU A 114 -4.88 -3.87 6.53
C LEU A 114 -5.12 -3.06 5.25
N PHE A 115 -5.05 -1.72 5.33
CA PHE A 115 -5.33 -0.82 4.21
C PHE A 115 -4.13 0.10 3.96
N PRO A 116 -3.09 -0.36 3.25
CA PRO A 116 -1.98 0.51 2.92
C PRO A 116 -2.44 1.59 1.93
N SER A 117 -1.98 2.80 2.16
CA SER A 117 -2.10 3.92 1.24
C SER A 117 -0.72 4.46 0.90
N ILE A 118 -0.57 5.08 -0.27
CA ILE A 118 0.69 5.69 -0.69
C ILE A 118 0.47 7.19 -0.83
N ASN A 119 1.23 7.95 -0.06
CA ASN A 119 1.23 9.41 -0.11
C ASN A 119 2.50 9.89 -0.81
N PHE A 120 2.34 10.74 -1.81
CA PHE A 120 3.44 11.35 -2.56
C PHE A 120 3.68 12.81 -2.19
N ASP A 121 2.82 13.38 -1.35
CA ASP A 121 2.96 14.75 -0.89
C ASP A 121 3.60 14.76 0.51
N PRO A 122 4.71 15.50 0.72
CA PRO A 122 5.30 15.67 2.05
C PRO A 122 4.39 16.47 3.00
N ASN A 123 3.38 17.19 2.47
CA ASN A 123 2.47 17.98 3.28
C ASN A 123 1.30 17.12 3.80
N PRO A 124 0.88 17.28 5.07
CA PRO A 124 -0.30 16.63 5.60
C PRO A 124 -1.56 17.10 4.86
N GLY A 125 -2.28 16.16 4.25
CA GLY A 125 -3.50 16.45 3.48
C GLY A 125 -3.34 16.38 1.97
N GLY A 126 -2.14 16.09 1.48
CA GLY A 126 -1.90 15.84 0.06
C GLY A 126 -2.59 14.59 -0.46
N PRO A 127 -2.70 14.49 -1.80
CA PRO A 127 -3.42 13.41 -2.44
C PRO A 127 -2.82 12.04 -2.14
N THR A 128 -3.64 11.15 -1.65
CA THR A 128 -3.24 9.83 -1.17
C THR A 128 -3.87 8.74 -2.05
N PHE A 129 -3.03 7.85 -2.56
CA PHE A 129 -3.48 6.66 -3.26
C PHE A 129 -3.96 5.61 -2.26
N HIS A 130 -5.22 5.18 -2.38
CA HIS A 130 -5.80 4.14 -1.53
C HIS A 130 -5.79 2.78 -2.24
N LYS A 131 -5.35 1.75 -1.54
CA LYS A 131 -5.34 0.38 -2.07
C LYS A 131 -6.76 -0.13 -2.28
N ARG A 132 -7.06 -0.65 -3.47
CA ARG A 132 -8.28 -1.39 -3.73
C ARG A 132 -8.17 -2.80 -3.19
N LEU A 133 -9.17 -3.24 -2.43
CA LEU A 133 -9.24 -4.59 -1.86
C LEU A 133 -9.84 -5.60 -2.86
N ILE A 134 -10.62 -5.12 -3.82
CA ILE A 134 -11.32 -5.97 -4.79
C ILE A 134 -10.85 -5.59 -6.19
N PRO A 135 -10.26 -6.51 -6.95
CA PRO A 135 -9.95 -6.28 -8.35
C PRO A 135 -11.26 -6.35 -9.16
N TRP A 136 -11.71 -5.25 -9.68
CA TRP A 136 -12.71 -5.12 -10.74
C TRP A 136 -12.08 -4.37 -11.90
#